data_2277ae90bb4803c7c4a3f98014c757cd
#
_entry.id   2277ae90bb4803c7c4a3f98014c757cd
#
_cell.length_a   1.000
_cell.length_b   1.000
_cell.length_c   1.000
_cell.angle_alpha   90.00
_cell.angle_beta   90.00
_cell.angle_gamma   90.00
#
_symmetry.space_group_name_H-M   'P 1'
#
loop_
_entity.id
_entity.type
_entity.pdbx_description
1 polymer ?
#
loop_
_entity_poly.entity_id
_entity_poly.type
_entity_poly.pdbx_seq_one_letter_code
_entity_poly.pdbx_strand_id
1 'polypeptide(L)'
;MSDSTHIPTHYHLVGDIGGTNARFAFVPPGAHRPTALAKYLVADFSCFDDVMARLLADWRELGLPEAGPDKTCLAVAAPPHLDTISFTNSPWRFDRALLERHLQRSSITIINDFAAVARALPALTDSDVEQIGAGTSSAGAPMVAIGPGTGTGVATVVYDSNENPLVIGGEGGHVDYAPISDMEFDVLKRLRARFGRVSIERLLCGAGIVNIYQALGDIRGLPAELISPEDIGTAAQHDNPLAAEAMAMFFAVLGSSAGNLALTTGAMGGVFIAGGIAPRYIDLLRRSDFRARFLAKGRFADYNTNIGTFVITHEDPGLLGAALHLGERL
;
A
#
# COMPACT_ATOMS: atom_id res chain seq x y z
N MET A 1 -25.35 12.73 24.27
CA MET A 1 -25.62 11.39 24.81
C MET A 1 -24.35 10.61 24.58
N SER A 2 -23.61 10.34 25.64
CA SER A 2 -22.35 9.61 25.60
C SER A 2 -22.64 8.17 25.23
N ASP A 3 -22.24 7.77 24.04
CA ASP A 3 -22.20 6.37 23.67
C ASP A 3 -21.17 5.72 24.60
N SER A 4 -21.67 5.00 25.61
CA SER A 4 -20.86 4.18 26.49
C SER A 4 -20.33 3.05 25.61
N THR A 5 -19.11 3.20 25.10
CA THR A 5 -18.38 2.16 24.40
C THR A 5 -18.35 0.94 25.31
N HIS A 6 -19.20 -0.03 25.01
CA HIS A 6 -19.23 -1.31 25.73
C HIS A 6 -17.91 -2.01 25.40
N ILE A 7 -16.99 -2.05 26.36
CA ILE A 7 -15.70 -2.70 26.23
C ILE A 7 -15.93 -4.20 26.13
N PRO A 8 -15.58 -4.86 25.03
CA PRO A 8 -15.86 -6.27 24.85
C PRO A 8 -14.97 -7.12 25.79
N THR A 9 -15.55 -8.18 26.36
CA THR A 9 -14.80 -9.19 27.15
C THR A 9 -13.88 -10.05 26.29
N HIS A 10 -14.08 -10.05 24.97
CA HIS A 10 -13.30 -10.73 23.95
C HIS A 10 -13.00 -9.76 22.83
N TYR A 11 -11.81 -9.80 22.27
CA TYR A 11 -11.40 -8.99 21.14
C TYR A 11 -10.26 -9.65 20.36
N HIS A 12 -10.08 -9.19 19.13
CA HIS A 12 -8.92 -9.54 18.30
C HIS A 12 -8.05 -8.31 18.12
N LEU A 13 -6.74 -8.51 17.99
CA LEU A 13 -5.77 -7.48 17.67
C LEU A 13 -5.42 -7.51 16.19
N VAL A 14 -5.42 -6.37 15.54
CA VAL A 14 -4.85 -6.20 14.20
C VAL A 14 -3.78 -5.12 14.23
N GLY A 15 -2.73 -5.31 13.42
CA GLY A 15 -1.66 -4.34 13.26
C GLY A 15 -1.27 -4.18 11.81
N ASP A 16 -0.91 -2.95 11.43
CA ASP A 16 -0.29 -2.59 10.17
C ASP A 16 1.04 -1.88 10.48
N ILE A 17 2.16 -2.57 10.21
CA ILE A 17 3.48 -2.17 10.69
C ILE A 17 4.38 -1.93 9.48
N GLY A 18 4.56 -0.65 9.17
CA GLY A 18 5.49 -0.19 8.15
C GLY A 18 6.79 0.35 8.73
N GLY A 19 7.66 0.87 7.86
CA GLY A 19 8.95 1.45 8.28
C GLY A 19 8.86 2.79 9.02
N THR A 20 7.73 3.51 8.90
CA THR A 20 7.54 4.85 9.49
C THR A 20 6.48 4.86 10.58
N ASN A 21 5.40 4.13 10.40
CA ASN A 21 4.27 4.06 11.31
C ASN A 21 3.96 2.60 11.67
N ALA A 22 3.53 2.40 12.92
CA ALA A 22 2.88 1.20 13.39
C ALA A 22 1.47 1.57 13.84
N ARG A 23 0.46 0.93 13.23
CA ARG A 23 -0.96 1.14 13.55
C ARG A 23 -1.51 -0.13 14.13
N PHE A 24 -2.31 0.00 15.18
CA PHE A 24 -2.95 -1.13 15.81
C PHE A 24 -4.42 -0.78 16.07
N ALA A 25 -5.26 -1.78 15.99
CA ALA A 25 -6.67 -1.64 16.33
C ALA A 25 -7.18 -2.93 16.96
N PHE A 26 -8.25 -2.85 17.72
CA PHE A 26 -8.96 -4.04 18.13
C PHE A 26 -10.18 -4.28 17.23
N VAL A 27 -10.58 -5.54 17.13
CA VAL A 27 -11.75 -5.98 16.36
C VAL A 27 -12.63 -6.78 17.32
N PRO A 28 -13.88 -6.35 17.59
CA PRO A 28 -14.83 -7.16 18.35
C PRO A 28 -15.12 -8.49 17.63
N PRO A 29 -15.36 -9.60 18.35
CA PRO A 29 -15.74 -10.85 17.72
C PRO A 29 -16.97 -10.69 16.83
N GLY A 30 -16.90 -11.23 15.62
CA GLY A 30 -17.95 -11.11 14.61
C GLY A 30 -18.03 -9.76 13.88
N ALA A 31 -17.20 -8.78 14.25
CA ALA A 31 -17.04 -7.56 13.48
C ALA A 31 -15.95 -7.74 12.38
N HIS A 32 -16.11 -7.00 11.28
CA HIS A 32 -15.16 -6.98 10.18
C HIS A 32 -14.39 -5.67 10.09
N ARG A 33 -14.81 -4.63 10.81
CA ARG A 33 -14.15 -3.33 10.84
C ARG A 33 -13.38 -3.12 12.14
N PRO A 34 -12.11 -2.69 12.06
CA PRO A 34 -11.33 -2.34 13.24
C PRO A 34 -11.91 -1.12 13.96
N THR A 35 -11.71 -1.07 15.27
CA THR A 35 -12.10 0.04 16.13
C THR A 35 -10.96 0.43 17.07
N ALA A 36 -11.02 1.61 17.70
CA ALA A 36 -10.01 2.13 18.64
C ALA A 36 -8.58 2.07 18.09
N LEU A 37 -8.36 2.82 17.02
CA LEU A 37 -7.05 2.92 16.38
C LEU A 37 -6.00 3.57 17.30
N ALA A 38 -4.87 2.87 17.51
CA ALA A 38 -3.65 3.40 18.09
C ALA A 38 -2.58 3.54 17.00
N LYS A 39 -1.95 4.71 16.91
CA LYS A 39 -0.92 5.00 15.90
C LYS A 39 0.34 5.49 16.60
N TYR A 40 1.46 4.84 16.29
CA TYR A 40 2.77 5.16 16.81
C TYR A 40 3.75 5.46 15.68
N LEU A 41 4.61 6.45 15.89
CA LEU A 41 5.75 6.67 15.00
C LEU A 41 6.86 5.68 15.36
N VAL A 42 7.39 4.98 14.37
CA VAL A 42 8.48 4.01 14.55
C VAL A 42 9.72 4.68 15.19
N ALA A 43 9.99 5.94 14.83
CA ALA A 43 11.12 6.70 15.34
C ALA A 43 11.04 7.03 16.85
N ASP A 44 9.84 6.96 17.45
CA ASP A 44 9.65 7.26 18.87
C ASP A 44 10.02 6.08 19.79
N PHE A 45 10.29 4.90 19.22
CA PHE A 45 10.57 3.68 19.97
C PHE A 45 11.88 3.04 19.50
N SER A 46 12.68 2.59 20.46
CA SER A 46 13.98 1.97 20.17
C SER A 46 13.86 0.55 19.60
N CYS A 47 12.78 -0.16 19.91
CA CYS A 47 12.51 -1.51 19.43
C CYS A 47 11.00 -1.81 19.39
N PHE A 48 10.66 -2.93 18.77
CA PHE A 48 9.26 -3.38 18.67
C PHE A 48 8.69 -3.79 20.04
N ASP A 49 9.52 -4.27 20.96
CA ASP A 49 9.13 -4.63 22.32
C ASP A 49 8.54 -3.44 23.08
N ASP A 50 9.16 -2.26 22.93
CA ASP A 50 8.73 -1.02 23.59
C ASP A 50 7.34 -0.56 23.07
N VAL A 51 7.08 -0.63 21.77
CA VAL A 51 5.78 -0.25 21.23
C VAL A 51 4.70 -1.24 21.64
N MET A 52 4.99 -2.53 21.73
CA MET A 52 4.02 -3.52 22.22
C MET A 52 3.69 -3.30 23.70
N ALA A 53 4.68 -3.00 24.52
CA ALA A 53 4.48 -2.67 25.92
C ALA A 53 3.61 -1.41 26.08
N ARG A 54 3.88 -0.38 25.28
CA ARG A 54 3.10 0.86 25.24
C ARG A 54 1.65 0.60 24.79
N LEU A 55 1.44 -0.12 23.71
CA LEU A 55 0.13 -0.49 23.20
C LEU A 55 -0.72 -1.18 24.27
N LEU A 56 -0.14 -2.17 24.95
CA LEU A 56 -0.86 -2.91 25.98
C LEU A 56 -1.15 -2.06 27.23
N ALA A 57 -0.28 -1.09 27.57
CA ALA A 57 -0.53 -0.13 28.63
C ALA A 57 -1.70 0.80 28.27
N ASP A 58 -1.67 1.42 27.10
CA ASP A 58 -2.73 2.30 26.60
C ASP A 58 -4.09 1.59 26.55
N TRP A 59 -4.11 0.31 26.18
CA TRP A 59 -5.35 -0.46 26.11
C TRP A 59 -5.88 -0.89 27.46
N ARG A 60 -5.02 -1.15 28.44
CA ARG A 60 -5.48 -1.36 29.83
C ARG A 60 -6.14 -0.11 30.41
N GLU A 61 -5.62 1.07 30.09
CA GLU A 61 -6.26 2.35 30.48
C GLU A 61 -7.63 2.51 29.81
N LEU A 62 -7.84 1.96 28.62
CA LEU A 62 -9.16 1.90 27.95
C LEU A 62 -10.06 0.79 28.53
N GLY A 63 -9.60 -0.02 29.47
CA GLY A 63 -10.36 -1.08 30.12
C GLY A 63 -10.46 -2.39 29.33
N LEU A 64 -9.62 -2.62 28.32
CA LEU A 64 -9.58 -3.91 27.63
C LEU A 64 -9.13 -5.04 28.55
N PRO A 65 -9.61 -6.28 28.35
CA PRO A 65 -9.32 -7.42 29.22
C PRO A 65 -7.80 -7.68 29.34
N GLU A 66 -7.33 -7.90 30.56
CA GLU A 66 -5.92 -8.30 30.84
C GLU A 66 -5.54 -9.64 30.22
N ALA A 67 -6.55 -10.48 29.90
CA ALA A 67 -6.33 -11.77 29.27
C ALA A 67 -5.71 -11.69 27.85
N GLY A 68 -5.62 -10.49 27.26
CA GLY A 68 -5.12 -10.26 25.91
C GLY A 68 -6.13 -10.62 24.82
N PRO A 69 -5.76 -10.42 23.54
CA PRO A 69 -6.60 -10.72 22.40
C PRO A 69 -6.73 -12.24 22.14
N ASP A 70 -7.88 -12.68 21.64
CA ASP A 70 -8.09 -14.09 21.27
C ASP A 70 -7.31 -14.48 20.02
N LYS A 71 -7.30 -13.59 19.02
CA LYS A 71 -6.54 -13.73 17.78
C LYS A 71 -5.80 -12.44 17.48
N THR A 72 -4.65 -12.57 16.82
CA THR A 72 -3.85 -11.43 16.36
C THR A 72 -3.47 -11.61 14.90
N CYS A 73 -3.66 -10.58 14.08
CA CYS A 73 -3.12 -10.51 12.73
C CYS A 73 -2.26 -9.26 12.56
N LEU A 74 -0.98 -9.44 12.26
CA LEU A 74 -0.05 -8.36 11.98
C LEU A 74 0.29 -8.34 10.49
N ALA A 75 -0.07 -7.27 9.81
CA ALA A 75 0.39 -6.94 8.48
C ALA A 75 1.75 -6.25 8.58
N VAL A 76 2.78 -6.78 7.93
CA VAL A 76 4.16 -6.29 8.07
C VAL A 76 4.80 -6.03 6.71
N ALA A 77 5.53 -4.93 6.59
CA ALA A 77 6.31 -4.57 5.40
C ALA A 77 7.61 -5.43 5.32
N ALA A 78 7.45 -6.76 5.40
CA ALA A 78 8.54 -7.74 5.38
C ALA A 78 8.01 -9.11 4.95
N PRO A 79 8.88 -10.06 4.55
CA PRO A 79 8.48 -11.44 4.27
C PRO A 79 7.92 -12.13 5.54
N PRO A 80 6.64 -12.55 5.56
CA PRO A 80 5.98 -13.03 6.78
C PRO A 80 6.36 -14.46 7.19
N HIS A 81 7.05 -15.21 6.32
CA HIS A 81 7.45 -16.59 6.54
C HIS A 81 8.79 -16.74 7.29
N LEU A 82 9.49 -15.64 7.54
CA LEU A 82 10.76 -15.64 8.26
C LEU A 82 10.51 -15.75 9.78
N ASP A 83 11.39 -16.46 10.49
CA ASP A 83 11.34 -16.59 11.94
C ASP A 83 11.52 -15.25 12.64
N THR A 84 12.39 -14.41 12.09
CA THR A 84 12.60 -13.03 12.54
C THR A 84 12.12 -12.05 11.47
N ILE A 85 11.17 -11.24 11.84
CA ILE A 85 10.69 -10.12 11.01
C ILE A 85 11.63 -8.94 11.22
N SER A 86 12.18 -8.44 10.14
CA SER A 86 13.05 -7.25 10.13
C SER A 86 12.62 -6.31 9.01
N PHE A 87 12.68 -5.01 9.26
CA PHE A 87 12.22 -3.98 8.33
C PHE A 87 13.41 -3.31 7.65
N THR A 88 13.32 -3.11 6.33
CA THR A 88 14.39 -2.50 5.54
C THR A 88 14.70 -1.06 5.98
N ASN A 89 13.69 -0.32 6.39
CA ASN A 89 13.78 1.12 6.72
C ASN A 89 13.51 1.41 8.21
N SER A 90 13.68 0.42 9.09
CA SER A 90 13.52 0.58 10.54
C SER A 90 14.50 -0.34 11.26
N PRO A 91 15.03 0.07 12.43
CA PRO A 91 15.87 -0.79 13.26
C PRO A 91 15.07 -1.92 13.94
N TRP A 92 13.76 -1.90 13.83
CA TRP A 92 12.91 -2.86 14.48
C TRP A 92 13.08 -4.26 13.92
N ARG A 93 13.08 -5.19 14.81
CA ARG A 93 12.97 -6.63 14.52
C ARG A 93 12.25 -7.32 15.67
N PHE A 94 11.51 -8.33 15.35
CA PHE A 94 10.85 -9.18 16.33
C PHE A 94 10.69 -10.60 15.79
N ASP A 95 10.47 -11.53 16.68
CA ASP A 95 10.15 -12.92 16.39
C ASP A 95 8.81 -13.32 17.02
N ARG A 96 8.35 -14.51 16.70
CA ARG A 96 7.11 -15.05 17.30
C ARG A 96 7.18 -15.13 18.81
N ALA A 97 8.34 -15.50 19.37
CA ALA A 97 8.52 -15.64 20.81
C ALA A 97 8.32 -14.31 21.55
N LEU A 98 8.74 -13.18 20.93
CA LEU A 98 8.45 -11.85 21.46
C LEU A 98 6.94 -11.57 21.47
N LEU A 99 6.25 -11.85 20.38
CA LEU A 99 4.79 -11.67 20.30
C LEU A 99 4.05 -12.55 21.31
N GLU A 100 4.43 -13.80 21.46
CA GLU A 100 3.84 -14.75 22.40
C GLU A 100 4.03 -14.29 23.86
N ARG A 101 5.17 -13.67 24.19
CA ARG A 101 5.39 -13.08 25.54
C ARG A 101 4.41 -11.96 25.85
N HIS A 102 4.12 -11.09 24.87
CA HIS A 102 3.21 -9.97 25.07
C HIS A 102 1.72 -10.37 24.97
N LEU A 103 1.40 -11.28 24.06
CA LEU A 103 0.02 -11.59 23.67
C LEU A 103 -0.49 -12.90 24.25
N GLN A 104 0.34 -13.63 24.99
CA GLN A 104 0.07 -14.85 25.79
C GLN A 104 -0.87 -15.89 25.14
N ARG A 105 -2.17 -15.63 25.11
CA ARG A 105 -3.23 -16.57 24.67
C ARG A 105 -3.59 -16.43 23.19
N SER A 106 -3.07 -15.44 22.52
CA SER A 106 -3.47 -15.11 21.15
C SER A 106 -2.98 -16.13 20.12
N SER A 107 -3.86 -16.54 19.22
CA SER A 107 -3.44 -17.18 17.98
C SER A 107 -2.88 -16.10 17.04
N ILE A 108 -1.58 -16.17 16.71
CA ILE A 108 -0.86 -15.11 16.01
C ILE A 108 -0.67 -15.48 14.54
N THR A 109 -1.14 -14.63 13.64
CA THR A 109 -0.90 -14.68 12.21
C THR A 109 -0.12 -13.45 11.77
N ILE A 110 0.90 -13.64 10.94
CA ILE A 110 1.67 -12.55 10.32
C ILE A 110 1.46 -12.65 8.82
N ILE A 111 1.08 -11.56 8.18
CA ILE A 111 0.89 -11.46 6.74
C ILE A 111 1.72 -10.31 6.18
N ASN A 112 1.98 -10.32 4.88
CA ASN A 112 2.60 -9.17 4.23
C ASN A 112 1.62 -7.97 4.21
N ASP A 113 2.12 -6.75 4.34
CA ASP A 113 1.34 -5.50 4.37
C ASP A 113 0.49 -5.32 3.11
N PHE A 114 1.07 -5.59 1.94
CA PHE A 114 0.35 -5.48 0.67
C PHE A 114 -0.65 -6.62 0.45
N ALA A 115 -0.40 -7.80 1.00
CA ALA A 115 -1.40 -8.87 1.04
C ALA A 115 -2.60 -8.47 1.91
N ALA A 116 -2.37 -7.74 3.01
CA ALA A 116 -3.45 -7.17 3.81
C ALA A 116 -4.27 -6.14 3.01
N VAL A 117 -3.60 -5.20 2.33
CA VAL A 117 -4.29 -4.23 1.45
C VAL A 117 -5.15 -4.95 0.40
N ALA A 118 -4.59 -5.96 -0.27
CA ALA A 118 -5.34 -6.73 -1.27
C ALA A 118 -6.54 -7.46 -0.64
N ARG A 119 -6.40 -8.01 0.57
CA ARG A 119 -7.50 -8.66 1.29
C ARG A 119 -8.67 -7.71 1.57
N ALA A 120 -8.40 -6.40 1.69
CA ALA A 120 -9.42 -5.39 1.90
C ALA A 120 -10.24 -5.08 0.63
N LEU A 121 -9.69 -5.26 -0.58
CA LEU A 121 -10.31 -4.80 -1.82
C LEU A 121 -11.78 -5.21 -2.00
N PRO A 122 -12.18 -6.48 -1.75
CA PRO A 122 -13.57 -6.89 -1.90
C PRO A 122 -14.55 -6.22 -0.93
N ALA A 123 -14.04 -5.66 0.18
CA ALA A 123 -14.85 -5.02 1.23
C ALA A 123 -14.86 -3.48 1.14
N LEU A 124 -14.10 -2.90 0.19
CA LEU A 124 -14.13 -1.46 -0.06
C LEU A 124 -15.46 -1.06 -0.69
N THR A 125 -15.97 0.08 -0.26
CA THR A 125 -17.20 0.70 -0.78
C THR A 125 -16.86 1.92 -1.63
N ASP A 126 -17.85 2.48 -2.32
CA ASP A 126 -17.67 3.71 -3.12
C ASP A 126 -17.14 4.90 -2.30
N SER A 127 -17.37 4.91 -0.97
CA SER A 127 -16.83 5.94 -0.08
C SER A 127 -15.33 5.72 0.27
N ASP A 128 -14.80 4.54 0.02
CA ASP A 128 -13.44 4.13 0.36
C ASP A 128 -12.47 4.27 -0.83
N VAL A 129 -13.00 4.61 -2.02
CA VAL A 129 -12.22 4.70 -3.25
C VAL A 129 -12.63 5.90 -4.08
N GLU A 130 -11.71 6.36 -4.92
CA GLU A 130 -11.99 7.36 -5.93
C GLU A 130 -11.63 6.83 -7.32
N GLN A 131 -12.60 6.82 -8.22
CA GLN A 131 -12.40 6.33 -9.58
C GLN A 131 -11.61 7.32 -10.44
N ILE A 132 -10.61 6.83 -11.15
CA ILE A 132 -9.80 7.59 -12.09
C ILE A 132 -10.09 7.12 -13.53
N GLY A 133 -10.78 7.97 -14.26
CA GLY A 133 -11.23 7.65 -15.64
C GLY A 133 -12.44 6.72 -15.70
N ALA A 134 -12.77 6.27 -16.90
CA ALA A 134 -13.89 5.36 -17.13
C ALA A 134 -13.49 3.90 -16.89
N GLY A 135 -14.49 3.02 -16.88
CA GLY A 135 -14.36 1.57 -16.66
C GLY A 135 -15.27 1.11 -15.54
N THR A 136 -15.42 -0.19 -15.40
CA THR A 136 -16.29 -0.84 -14.41
C THR A 136 -15.54 -1.92 -13.67
N SER A 137 -16.11 -2.42 -12.59
CA SER A 137 -15.64 -3.61 -11.88
C SER A 137 -16.61 -4.75 -12.11
N SER A 138 -16.09 -5.92 -12.49
CA SER A 138 -16.87 -7.15 -12.60
C SER A 138 -16.82 -7.91 -11.28
N ALA A 139 -17.98 -8.16 -10.69
CA ALA A 139 -18.05 -8.93 -9.43
C ALA A 139 -17.47 -10.35 -9.64
N GLY A 140 -16.74 -10.85 -8.63
CA GLY A 140 -16.12 -12.18 -8.68
C GLY A 140 -14.92 -12.31 -9.62
N ALA A 141 -14.56 -11.25 -10.35
CA ALA A 141 -13.37 -11.25 -11.20
C ALA A 141 -12.11 -10.85 -10.41
N PRO A 142 -10.91 -11.25 -10.87
CA PRO A 142 -9.67 -10.85 -10.21
C PRO A 142 -9.53 -9.34 -10.04
N MET A 143 -8.97 -8.92 -8.91
CA MET A 143 -8.61 -7.54 -8.60
C MET A 143 -7.10 -7.44 -8.36
N VAL A 144 -6.49 -6.30 -8.63
CA VAL A 144 -5.08 -6.07 -8.32
C VAL A 144 -4.88 -4.74 -7.62
N ALA A 145 -4.08 -4.77 -6.56
CA ALA A 145 -3.55 -3.57 -5.90
C ALA A 145 -2.12 -3.29 -6.38
N ILE A 146 -1.83 -2.03 -6.68
CA ILE A 146 -0.47 -1.51 -6.85
C ILE A 146 -0.34 -0.26 -5.98
N GLY A 147 0.71 -0.16 -5.18
CA GLY A 147 0.81 0.94 -4.23
C GLY A 147 2.19 1.53 -4.12
N PRO A 148 2.43 2.67 -4.77
CA PRO A 148 3.62 3.46 -4.52
C PRO A 148 3.53 4.13 -3.15
N GLY A 149 4.53 3.85 -2.30
CA GLY A 149 4.71 4.39 -0.97
C GLY A 149 6.19 4.59 -0.66
N THR A 150 6.70 4.03 0.44
CA THR A 150 8.14 3.91 0.71
C THR A 150 8.83 3.02 -0.33
N GLY A 151 8.17 1.91 -0.69
CA GLY A 151 8.46 1.04 -1.83
C GLY A 151 7.25 0.94 -2.75
N THR A 152 7.20 -0.11 -3.59
CA THR A 152 6.09 -0.38 -4.50
C THR A 152 5.55 -1.79 -4.26
N GLY A 153 4.44 -1.90 -3.52
CA GLY A 153 3.77 -3.17 -3.32
C GLY A 153 2.83 -3.54 -4.47
N VAL A 154 2.68 -4.84 -4.70
CA VAL A 154 1.71 -5.41 -5.64
C VAL A 154 1.12 -6.68 -5.05
N ALA A 155 -0.20 -6.81 -5.06
CA ALA A 155 -0.87 -8.05 -4.71
C ALA A 155 -2.18 -8.21 -5.50
N THR A 156 -2.58 -9.45 -5.73
CA THR A 156 -3.75 -9.79 -6.54
C THR A 156 -4.76 -10.57 -5.69
N VAL A 157 -6.04 -10.29 -5.89
CA VAL A 157 -7.14 -11.09 -5.35
C VAL A 157 -7.73 -11.91 -6.48
N VAL A 158 -7.87 -13.20 -6.24
CA VAL A 158 -8.64 -14.12 -7.07
C VAL A 158 -9.70 -14.81 -6.21
N TYR A 159 -10.61 -15.55 -6.82
CA TYR A 159 -11.69 -16.22 -6.09
C TYR A 159 -11.63 -17.74 -6.31
N ASP A 160 -11.90 -18.51 -5.27
CA ASP A 160 -12.06 -19.95 -5.37
C ASP A 160 -13.44 -20.34 -5.94
N SER A 161 -13.70 -21.63 -6.09
CA SER A 161 -14.98 -22.17 -6.59
C SER A 161 -16.18 -21.88 -5.68
N ASN A 162 -15.94 -21.43 -4.44
CA ASN A 162 -16.97 -21.03 -3.48
C ASN A 162 -17.07 -19.51 -3.34
N GLU A 163 -16.47 -18.77 -4.28
CA GLU A 163 -16.41 -17.30 -4.29
C GLU A 163 -15.66 -16.69 -3.10
N ASN A 164 -14.81 -17.46 -2.39
CA ASN A 164 -13.98 -16.90 -1.34
C ASN A 164 -12.76 -16.19 -1.94
N PRO A 165 -12.43 -14.97 -1.48
CA PRO A 165 -11.27 -14.24 -1.96
C PRO A 165 -9.97 -14.88 -1.47
N LEU A 166 -9.07 -15.15 -2.41
CA LEU A 166 -7.71 -15.63 -2.18
C LEU A 166 -6.72 -14.54 -2.59
N VAL A 167 -5.76 -14.24 -1.72
CA VAL A 167 -4.73 -13.23 -2.00
C VAL A 167 -3.46 -13.91 -2.49
N ILE A 168 -2.98 -13.44 -3.64
CA ILE A 168 -1.68 -13.80 -4.20
C ILE A 168 -0.76 -12.60 -3.98
N GLY A 169 0.13 -12.70 -3.00
CA GLY A 169 1.19 -11.73 -2.77
C GLY A 169 2.32 -11.87 -3.80
N GLY A 170 3.02 -10.78 -4.08
CA GLY A 170 4.17 -10.79 -4.98
C GLY A 170 5.02 -9.54 -4.81
N GLU A 171 6.22 -9.59 -5.40
CA GLU A 171 7.20 -8.51 -5.40
C GLU A 171 7.17 -7.75 -6.75
N GLY A 172 5.95 -7.36 -7.18
CA GLY A 172 5.73 -6.73 -8.48
C GLY A 172 6.42 -5.37 -8.67
N GLY A 173 6.78 -4.67 -7.59
CA GLY A 173 7.61 -3.47 -7.65
C GLY A 173 9.03 -3.73 -8.17
N HIS A 174 9.51 -4.96 -8.05
CA HIS A 174 10.87 -5.34 -8.44
C HIS A 174 10.99 -5.87 -9.89
N VAL A 175 9.90 -5.88 -10.68
CA VAL A 175 10.00 -6.18 -12.12
C VAL A 175 10.70 -5.05 -12.87
N ASP A 176 11.21 -5.33 -14.07
CA ASP A 176 11.97 -4.36 -14.85
C ASP A 176 11.08 -3.20 -15.32
N TYR A 177 11.64 -2.00 -15.30
CA TYR A 177 11.01 -0.83 -15.88
C TYR A 177 11.07 -0.89 -17.42
N ALA A 178 9.93 -0.71 -18.06
CA ALA A 178 9.76 -0.66 -19.50
C ALA A 178 9.41 0.76 -19.97
N PRO A 179 10.36 1.59 -20.42
CA PRO A 179 10.10 2.93 -20.94
C PRO A 179 9.33 2.86 -22.26
N ILE A 180 8.51 3.88 -22.54
CA ILE A 180 7.70 3.96 -23.76
C ILE A 180 8.03 5.19 -24.60
N SER A 181 8.43 6.32 -23.98
CA SER A 181 8.81 7.54 -24.68
C SER A 181 10.32 7.77 -24.70
N ASP A 182 10.81 8.59 -25.63
CA ASP A 182 12.24 8.93 -25.72
C ASP A 182 12.75 9.53 -24.39
N MET A 183 11.96 10.40 -23.74
CA MET A 183 12.31 10.96 -22.44
C MET A 183 12.43 9.89 -21.37
N GLU A 184 11.52 8.91 -21.35
CA GLU A 184 11.60 7.77 -20.43
C GLU A 184 12.84 6.89 -20.69
N PHE A 185 13.24 6.72 -21.97
CA PHE A 185 14.51 6.04 -22.30
C PHE A 185 15.71 6.80 -21.79
N ASP A 186 15.71 8.13 -21.87
CA ASP A 186 16.82 8.95 -21.37
C ASP A 186 16.86 8.92 -19.82
N VAL A 187 15.73 8.98 -19.14
CA VAL A 187 15.63 8.76 -17.69
C VAL A 187 16.15 7.38 -17.31
N LEU A 188 15.71 6.31 -18.02
CA LEU A 188 16.22 4.95 -17.79
C LEU A 188 17.76 4.88 -17.91
N LYS A 189 18.37 5.53 -18.91
CA LYS A 189 19.82 5.56 -19.06
C LYS A 189 20.52 6.18 -17.85
N ARG A 190 19.98 7.31 -17.31
CA ARG A 190 20.50 7.97 -16.10
C ARG A 190 20.38 7.06 -14.88
N LEU A 191 19.21 6.48 -14.65
CA LEU A 191 18.97 5.60 -13.52
C LEU A 191 19.79 4.30 -13.62
N ARG A 192 19.97 3.76 -14.82
CA ARG A 192 20.80 2.57 -15.05
C ARG A 192 22.27 2.84 -14.74
N ALA A 193 22.79 4.02 -15.09
CA ALA A 193 24.16 4.42 -14.74
C ALA A 193 24.37 4.47 -13.21
N ARG A 194 23.32 4.85 -12.45
CA ARG A 194 23.37 4.94 -10.99
C ARG A 194 23.14 3.60 -10.29
N PHE A 195 22.19 2.79 -10.76
CA PHE A 195 21.70 1.60 -10.05
C PHE A 195 22.07 0.26 -10.72
N GLY A 196 22.62 0.27 -11.91
CA GLY A 196 22.88 -0.93 -12.73
C GLY A 196 21.57 -1.44 -13.37
N ARG A 197 20.68 -2.01 -12.55
CA ARG A 197 19.32 -2.44 -12.93
C ARG A 197 18.28 -1.45 -12.45
N VAL A 198 17.25 -1.21 -13.25
CA VAL A 198 16.15 -0.30 -12.90
C VAL A 198 14.84 -1.09 -12.83
N SER A 199 14.35 -1.29 -11.61
CA SER A 199 13.01 -1.84 -11.36
C SER A 199 11.96 -0.74 -11.43
N ILE A 200 10.69 -1.13 -11.51
CA ILE A 200 9.55 -0.21 -11.43
C ILE A 200 9.61 0.61 -10.13
N GLU A 201 9.98 0.01 -9.01
CA GLU A 201 10.11 0.68 -7.73
C GLU A 201 11.13 1.84 -7.75
N ARG A 202 12.18 1.76 -8.59
CA ARG A 202 13.14 2.88 -8.76
C ARG A 202 12.49 4.17 -9.27
N LEU A 203 11.27 4.06 -9.81
CA LEU A 203 10.44 5.19 -10.27
C LEU A 203 9.17 5.36 -9.44
N LEU A 204 8.51 4.26 -9.03
CA LEU A 204 7.17 4.30 -8.43
C LEU A 204 7.20 4.19 -6.89
N CYS A 205 7.99 5.01 -6.23
CA CYS A 205 7.98 5.19 -4.78
C CYS A 205 8.39 6.63 -4.43
N GLY A 206 8.42 6.98 -3.15
CA GLY A 206 8.88 8.32 -2.73
C GLY A 206 10.27 8.65 -3.27
N ALA A 207 11.25 7.76 -3.05
CA ALA A 207 12.60 7.93 -3.61
C ALA A 207 12.59 7.94 -5.16
N GLY A 208 11.64 7.28 -5.79
CA GLY A 208 11.44 7.26 -7.24
C GLY A 208 11.06 8.61 -7.82
N ILE A 209 10.22 9.38 -7.11
CA ILE A 209 9.89 10.77 -7.50
C ILE A 209 11.17 11.62 -7.55
N VAL A 210 12.04 11.50 -6.54
CA VAL A 210 13.34 12.21 -6.50
C VAL A 210 14.25 11.75 -7.63
N ASN A 211 14.29 10.44 -7.90
CA ASN A 211 15.10 9.86 -8.99
C ASN A 211 14.67 10.42 -10.36
N ILE A 212 13.36 10.48 -10.64
CA ILE A 212 12.83 11.05 -11.88
C ILE A 212 13.17 12.54 -11.97
N TYR A 213 12.93 13.31 -10.91
CA TYR A 213 13.18 14.74 -10.85
C TYR A 213 14.64 15.08 -11.12
N GLN A 214 15.58 14.40 -10.45
CA GLN A 214 17.01 14.58 -10.66
C GLN A 214 17.44 14.19 -12.08
N ALA A 215 16.97 13.05 -12.60
CA ALA A 215 17.28 12.62 -13.94
C ALA A 215 16.78 13.61 -15.02
N LEU A 216 15.59 14.15 -14.86
CA LEU A 216 15.05 15.19 -15.74
C LEU A 216 15.86 16.49 -15.65
N GLY A 217 16.26 16.91 -14.44
CA GLY A 217 17.16 18.05 -14.25
C GLY A 217 18.46 17.89 -15.03
N ASP A 218 19.12 16.73 -14.90
CA ASP A 218 20.35 16.42 -15.64
C ASP A 218 20.14 16.43 -17.17
N ILE A 219 19.02 15.88 -17.66
CA ILE A 219 18.71 15.83 -19.09
C ILE A 219 18.42 17.24 -19.65
N ARG A 220 17.71 18.07 -18.87
CA ARG A 220 17.32 19.42 -19.24
C ARG A 220 18.43 20.47 -19.01
N GLY A 221 19.49 20.11 -18.28
CA GLY A 221 20.50 21.07 -17.82
C GLY A 221 19.97 22.07 -16.81
N LEU A 222 18.99 21.68 -16.00
CA LEU A 222 18.34 22.49 -14.98
C LEU A 222 18.77 22.05 -13.57
N PRO A 223 18.90 22.99 -12.60
CA PRO A 223 19.19 22.63 -11.23
C PRO A 223 18.02 21.84 -10.64
N ALA A 224 18.31 20.66 -10.08
CA ALA A 224 17.35 19.78 -9.40
C ALA A 224 17.64 19.78 -7.89
N GLU A 225 17.29 20.89 -7.22
CA GLU A 225 17.69 21.16 -5.83
C GLU A 225 16.79 20.48 -4.78
N LEU A 226 15.55 20.08 -5.18
CA LEU A 226 14.64 19.42 -4.25
C LEU A 226 15.06 17.96 -4.02
N ILE A 227 15.09 17.54 -2.75
CA ILE A 227 15.59 16.23 -2.33
C ILE A 227 14.56 15.37 -1.63
N SER A 228 13.36 15.93 -1.33
CA SER A 228 12.28 15.15 -0.75
C SER A 228 11.12 14.98 -1.73
N PRO A 229 10.44 13.83 -1.73
CA PRO A 229 9.28 13.60 -2.59
C PRO A 229 8.12 14.53 -2.26
N GLU A 230 7.98 14.95 -1.00
CA GLU A 230 6.98 15.90 -0.53
C GLU A 230 7.19 17.30 -1.12
N ASP A 231 8.44 17.79 -1.10
CA ASP A 231 8.79 19.09 -1.67
C ASP A 231 8.58 19.12 -3.18
N ILE A 232 8.97 18.04 -3.88
CA ILE A 232 8.75 17.92 -5.33
C ILE A 232 7.25 17.89 -5.65
N GLY A 233 6.47 17.08 -4.91
CA GLY A 233 5.03 17.01 -5.10
C GLY A 233 4.32 18.33 -4.83
N THR A 234 4.73 19.07 -3.80
CA THR A 234 4.23 20.41 -3.47
C THR A 234 4.62 21.40 -4.56
N ALA A 235 5.90 21.41 -4.97
CA ALA A 235 6.39 22.31 -6.02
C ALA A 235 5.68 22.05 -7.37
N ALA A 236 5.31 20.80 -7.66
CA ALA A 236 4.55 20.43 -8.86
C ALA A 236 3.13 21.03 -8.88
N GLN A 237 2.56 21.35 -7.72
CA GLN A 237 1.27 22.03 -7.59
C GLN A 237 1.39 23.56 -7.69
N HIS A 238 2.61 24.13 -7.55
CA HIS A 238 2.92 25.54 -7.44
C HIS A 238 4.00 26.00 -8.45
N ASP A 239 3.67 25.94 -9.75
CA ASP A 239 4.45 26.58 -10.85
C ASP A 239 5.95 26.19 -10.96
N ASN A 240 6.36 25.00 -10.52
CA ASN A 240 7.69 24.47 -10.81
C ASN A 240 7.62 23.47 -12.00
N PRO A 241 8.06 23.87 -13.21
CA PRO A 241 7.89 23.05 -14.40
C PRO A 241 8.61 21.70 -14.32
N LEU A 242 9.82 21.66 -13.73
CA LEU A 242 10.60 20.44 -13.60
C LEU A 242 9.92 19.45 -12.62
N ALA A 243 9.40 19.94 -11.51
CA ALA A 243 8.65 19.12 -10.55
C ALA A 243 7.32 18.62 -11.15
N ALA A 244 6.62 19.48 -11.91
CA ALA A 244 5.40 19.10 -12.62
C ALA A 244 5.69 18.00 -13.66
N GLU A 245 6.78 18.12 -14.44
CA GLU A 245 7.20 17.08 -15.40
C GLU A 245 7.56 15.77 -14.69
N ALA A 246 8.22 15.84 -13.53
CA ALA A 246 8.56 14.64 -12.75
C ALA A 246 7.31 13.92 -12.23
N MET A 247 6.34 14.64 -11.68
CA MET A 247 5.09 14.04 -11.21
C MET A 247 4.22 13.53 -12.36
N ALA A 248 4.19 14.22 -13.50
CA ALA A 248 3.50 13.75 -14.70
C ALA A 248 4.10 12.42 -15.19
N MET A 249 5.44 12.30 -15.27
CA MET A 249 6.11 11.06 -15.64
C MET A 249 5.85 9.95 -14.62
N PHE A 250 5.89 10.23 -13.32
CA PHE A 250 5.57 9.28 -12.27
C PHE A 250 4.19 8.67 -12.47
N PHE A 251 3.15 9.48 -12.69
CA PHE A 251 1.80 8.98 -12.89
C PHE A 251 1.60 8.29 -14.26
N ALA A 252 2.32 8.72 -15.29
CA ALA A 252 2.33 8.04 -16.60
C ALA A 252 2.92 6.62 -16.48
N VAL A 253 4.04 6.47 -15.77
CA VAL A 253 4.67 5.17 -15.49
C VAL A 253 3.75 4.30 -14.61
N LEU A 254 3.09 4.89 -13.61
CA LEU A 254 2.11 4.19 -12.78
C LEU A 254 0.95 3.65 -13.65
N GLY A 255 0.43 4.46 -14.57
CA GLY A 255 -0.61 4.03 -15.52
C GLY A 255 -0.16 2.87 -16.40
N SER A 256 1.07 2.93 -16.92
CA SER A 256 1.64 1.84 -17.72
C SER A 256 1.76 0.55 -16.91
N SER A 257 2.26 0.64 -15.68
CA SER A 257 2.44 -0.51 -14.77
C SER A 257 1.11 -1.11 -14.33
N ALA A 258 0.14 -0.27 -13.96
CA ALA A 258 -1.22 -0.68 -13.63
C ALA A 258 -1.91 -1.41 -14.80
N GLY A 259 -1.75 -0.88 -16.03
CA GLY A 259 -2.28 -1.52 -17.22
C GLY A 259 -1.60 -2.84 -17.59
N ASN A 260 -0.31 -3.00 -17.30
CA ASN A 260 0.40 -4.26 -17.46
C ASN A 260 -0.08 -5.31 -16.46
N LEU A 261 -0.29 -4.91 -15.20
CA LEU A 261 -0.87 -5.77 -14.16
C LEU A 261 -2.28 -6.22 -14.54
N ALA A 262 -3.13 -5.30 -15.03
CA ALA A 262 -4.48 -5.64 -15.49
C ALA A 262 -4.47 -6.75 -16.55
N LEU A 263 -3.57 -6.66 -17.54
CA LEU A 263 -3.41 -7.69 -18.57
C LEU A 263 -2.84 -9.00 -18.01
N THR A 264 -1.88 -8.93 -17.11
CA THR A 264 -1.18 -10.11 -16.57
C THR A 264 -2.07 -10.93 -15.64
N THR A 265 -2.89 -10.25 -14.84
CA THR A 265 -3.72 -10.91 -13.80
C THR A 265 -5.16 -11.09 -14.21
N GLY A 266 -5.58 -10.55 -15.36
CA GLY A 266 -6.98 -10.56 -15.79
C GLY A 266 -7.88 -9.75 -14.86
N ALA A 267 -7.41 -8.61 -14.34
CA ALA A 267 -8.04 -7.86 -13.25
C ALA A 267 -9.34 -7.14 -13.68
N MET A 268 -10.32 -7.89 -14.18
CA MET A 268 -11.63 -7.36 -14.57
C MET A 268 -12.44 -6.85 -13.36
N GLY A 269 -12.09 -7.26 -12.15
CA GLY A 269 -12.64 -6.74 -10.89
C GLY A 269 -12.13 -5.35 -10.52
N GLY A 270 -11.12 -4.84 -11.24
CA GLY A 270 -10.56 -3.50 -11.05
C GLY A 270 -9.08 -3.47 -10.66
N VAL A 271 -8.46 -2.33 -10.93
CA VAL A 271 -7.10 -2.01 -10.49
C VAL A 271 -7.15 -0.91 -9.45
N PHE A 272 -6.60 -1.19 -8.29
CA PHE A 272 -6.65 -0.32 -7.12
C PHE A 272 -5.27 0.25 -6.82
N ILE A 273 -5.20 1.58 -6.79
CA ILE A 273 -3.97 2.31 -6.46
C ILE A 273 -3.97 2.56 -4.95
N ALA A 274 -3.08 1.87 -4.26
CA ALA A 274 -2.87 2.01 -2.82
C ALA A 274 -1.66 2.91 -2.51
N GLY A 275 -1.33 3.04 -1.22
CA GLY A 275 -0.21 3.86 -0.75
C GLY A 275 -0.54 5.34 -0.62
N GLY A 276 0.31 6.10 0.06
CA GLY A 276 0.02 7.48 0.44
C GLY A 276 0.25 8.53 -0.67
N ILE A 277 0.93 8.18 -1.77
CA ILE A 277 1.31 9.16 -2.80
C ILE A 277 0.11 9.54 -3.66
N ALA A 278 -0.63 8.55 -4.17
CA ALA A 278 -1.75 8.81 -5.08
C ALA A 278 -2.89 9.62 -4.44
N PRO A 279 -3.37 9.32 -3.23
CA PRO A 279 -4.39 10.13 -2.58
C PRO A 279 -3.93 11.57 -2.29
N ARG A 280 -2.67 11.75 -1.88
CA ARG A 280 -2.10 13.07 -1.57
C ARG A 280 -2.05 14.00 -2.79
N TYR A 281 -1.80 13.44 -3.97
CA TYR A 281 -1.64 14.20 -5.23
C TYR A 281 -2.70 13.80 -6.26
N ILE A 282 -3.92 13.54 -5.82
CA ILE A 282 -5.00 13.01 -6.65
C ILE A 282 -5.37 13.93 -7.81
N ASP A 283 -5.27 15.25 -7.63
CA ASP A 283 -5.53 16.23 -8.71
C ASP A 283 -4.42 16.23 -9.77
N LEU A 284 -3.17 15.96 -9.40
CA LEU A 284 -2.09 15.76 -10.37
C LEU A 284 -2.30 14.44 -11.12
N LEU A 285 -2.69 13.37 -10.43
CA LEU A 285 -3.01 12.09 -11.03
C LEU A 285 -4.16 12.19 -12.04
N ARG A 286 -5.26 12.88 -11.69
CA ARG A 286 -6.41 13.08 -12.60
C ARG A 286 -6.04 13.79 -13.89
N ARG A 287 -5.14 14.78 -13.82
CA ARG A 287 -4.69 15.57 -14.97
C ARG A 287 -3.54 14.94 -15.76
N SER A 288 -2.97 13.86 -15.23
CA SER A 288 -1.84 13.17 -15.84
C SER A 288 -2.27 12.20 -16.95
N ASP A 289 -1.29 11.64 -17.64
CA ASP A 289 -1.49 10.60 -18.63
C ASP A 289 -1.72 9.20 -18.02
N PHE A 290 -1.99 9.10 -16.72
CA PHE A 290 -2.20 7.81 -16.04
C PHE A 290 -3.19 6.93 -16.79
N ARG A 291 -4.41 7.42 -17.04
CA ARG A 291 -5.45 6.61 -17.72
C ARG A 291 -5.12 6.35 -19.18
N ALA A 292 -4.58 7.33 -19.89
CA ALA A 292 -4.12 7.14 -21.27
C ALA A 292 -3.06 6.03 -21.38
N ARG A 293 -2.11 6.02 -20.47
CA ARG A 293 -1.03 5.02 -20.39
C ARG A 293 -1.54 3.65 -19.95
N PHE A 294 -2.51 3.60 -19.06
CA PHE A 294 -3.22 2.36 -18.69
C PHE A 294 -3.87 1.70 -19.91
N LEU A 295 -4.48 2.51 -20.79
CA LEU A 295 -5.15 2.07 -22.01
C LEU A 295 -4.19 1.77 -23.18
N ALA A 296 -2.98 2.35 -23.19
CA ALA A 296 -2.02 2.22 -24.29
C ALA A 296 -1.41 0.81 -24.36
N LYS A 297 -2.24 -0.19 -24.67
CA LYS A 297 -1.90 -1.62 -24.79
C LYS A 297 -2.06 -2.18 -26.20
N GLY A 298 -1.96 -1.32 -27.22
CA GLY A 298 -2.07 -1.72 -28.62
C GLY A 298 -3.41 -2.41 -28.89
N ARG A 299 -3.38 -3.61 -29.47
CA ARG A 299 -4.61 -4.39 -29.78
C ARG A 299 -5.44 -4.80 -28.55
N PHE A 300 -4.90 -4.67 -27.33
CA PHE A 300 -5.59 -4.93 -26.06
C PHE A 300 -6.08 -3.66 -25.36
N ALA A 301 -6.08 -2.50 -26.04
CA ALA A 301 -6.59 -1.25 -25.46
C ALA A 301 -8.07 -1.39 -25.05
N ASP A 302 -8.91 -2.00 -25.90
CA ASP A 302 -10.31 -2.23 -25.61
C ASP A 302 -10.55 -3.14 -24.40
N TYR A 303 -9.66 -4.11 -24.17
CA TYR A 303 -9.70 -4.94 -22.97
C TYR A 303 -9.55 -4.08 -21.70
N ASN A 304 -8.53 -3.21 -21.67
CA ASN A 304 -8.28 -2.33 -20.51
C ASN A 304 -9.34 -1.22 -20.38
N THR A 305 -10.02 -0.82 -21.47
CA THR A 305 -11.05 0.24 -21.43
C THR A 305 -12.19 -0.12 -20.48
N ASN A 306 -12.55 -1.40 -20.39
CA ASN A 306 -13.62 -1.88 -19.54
C ASN A 306 -13.22 -2.02 -18.07
N ILE A 307 -11.93 -1.95 -17.73
CA ILE A 307 -11.44 -2.15 -16.36
C ILE A 307 -11.44 -0.82 -15.61
N GLY A 308 -12.13 -0.77 -14.46
CA GLY A 308 -12.10 0.36 -13.54
C GLY A 308 -10.72 0.53 -12.89
N THR A 309 -10.30 1.78 -12.69
CA THR A 309 -9.10 2.14 -11.93
C THR A 309 -9.50 3.03 -10.77
N PHE A 310 -9.08 2.69 -9.57
CA PHE A 310 -9.52 3.32 -8.33
C PHE A 310 -8.33 3.70 -7.47
N VAL A 311 -8.36 4.88 -6.88
CA VAL A 311 -7.44 5.25 -5.79
C VAL A 311 -8.11 4.89 -4.48
N ILE A 312 -7.44 4.12 -3.62
CA ILE A 312 -7.94 3.82 -2.28
C ILE A 312 -7.78 5.08 -1.43
N THR A 313 -8.92 5.59 -0.95
CA THR A 313 -9.00 6.74 -0.03
C THR A 313 -9.32 6.33 1.40
N HIS A 314 -9.64 5.04 1.63
CA HIS A 314 -9.77 4.48 2.97
C HIS A 314 -8.49 4.72 3.77
N GLU A 315 -8.62 5.21 5.01
CA GLU A 315 -7.48 5.68 5.81
C GLU A 315 -6.50 4.56 6.17
N ASP A 316 -7.00 3.38 6.51
CA ASP A 316 -6.21 2.23 6.97
C ASP A 316 -6.62 0.91 6.30
N PRO A 317 -6.39 0.73 4.98
CA PRO A 317 -6.78 -0.48 4.26
C PRO A 317 -6.01 -1.73 4.72
N GLY A 318 -4.76 -1.57 5.20
CA GLY A 318 -3.98 -2.66 5.79
C GLY A 318 -4.61 -3.23 7.05
N LEU A 319 -5.11 -2.36 7.96
CA LEU A 319 -5.83 -2.80 9.16
C LEU A 319 -7.16 -3.48 8.82
N LEU A 320 -7.89 -2.93 7.84
CA LEU A 320 -9.14 -3.55 7.37
C LEU A 320 -8.87 -4.96 6.84
N GLY A 321 -7.85 -5.12 6.01
CA GLY A 321 -7.46 -6.42 5.45
C GLY A 321 -6.96 -7.41 6.51
N ALA A 322 -6.22 -6.94 7.50
CA ALA A 322 -5.81 -7.77 8.65
C ALA A 322 -7.02 -8.24 9.47
N ALA A 323 -8.03 -7.38 9.66
CA ALA A 323 -9.28 -7.75 10.33
C ALA A 323 -10.06 -8.81 9.54
N LEU A 324 -10.21 -8.61 8.23
CA LEU A 324 -10.85 -9.58 7.34
C LEU A 324 -10.09 -10.91 7.25
N HIS A 325 -8.79 -10.91 7.48
CA HIS A 325 -8.00 -12.15 7.55
C HIS A 325 -8.31 -12.98 8.80
N LEU A 326 -8.68 -12.33 9.91
CA LEU A 326 -9.06 -13.00 11.17
C LEU A 326 -10.49 -13.55 11.15
N GLY A 327 -11.38 -12.91 10.40
CA GLY A 327 -12.75 -13.36 10.17
C GLY A 327 -12.75 -14.45 9.10
N GLU A 328 -13.05 -15.67 9.47
CA GLU A 328 -13.24 -16.77 8.52
C GLU A 328 -14.54 -16.52 7.74
N ARG A 329 -14.44 -16.13 6.48
CA ARG A 329 -15.47 -15.84 5.45
C ARG A 329 -15.96 -14.40 5.43
N LEU A 330 -15.69 -13.75 4.30
CA LEU A 330 -16.52 -12.64 3.83
C LEU A 330 -17.87 -13.19 3.35
#